data_d0cb7e025cee79af317587e46a13199a
#
_entry.id   d0cb7e025cee79af317587e46a13199a
#
_cell.length_a   1.000
_cell.length_b   1.000
_cell.length_c   1.000
_cell.angle_alpha   90.00
_cell.angle_beta   90.00
_cell.angle_gamma   90.00
#
_symmetry.space_group_name_H-M   'P 1'
#
loop_
_entity.id
_entity.type
_entity.pdbx_description
1 polymer ?
#
loop_
_entity_poly.entity_id
_entity_poly.type
_entity_poly.pdbx_seq_one_letter_code
_entity_poly.pdbx_strand_id
1 'polypeptide(L)'
;MAAASEDLAEPEPYPAREVLAAFATACSGIEEIPVAQASVQAAGWEHYSPAADSAIARIVASGEELMAKEDPTVQILDGGIWRKSVAGRELFTVISGVELEGVVSHGCRVYDLSAPAALPLEELRDWAVRDPAERPNGIPGGSKFVWNPGLKPGHMEMEISFVPQGTVLPEPLAGIPLSGIVFTASSVEFTDL
;
A
#
# COMPACT_ATOMS: atom_id res chain seq x y z
N MET A 1 -21.22 -31.56 36.59
CA MET A 1 -20.16 -31.22 35.61
C MET A 1 -20.52 -29.88 35.04
N ALA A 2 -19.87 -28.81 35.49
CA ALA A 2 -20.04 -27.46 34.91
C ALA A 2 -19.10 -27.35 33.71
N ALA A 3 -19.66 -27.13 32.55
CA ALA A 3 -18.87 -26.78 31.35
C ALA A 3 -18.26 -25.39 31.59
N ALA A 4 -16.93 -25.32 31.57
CA ALA A 4 -16.23 -24.06 31.54
C ALA A 4 -16.57 -23.37 30.19
N SER A 5 -17.25 -22.25 30.25
CA SER A 5 -17.36 -21.34 29.10
C SER A 5 -15.95 -20.82 28.83
N GLU A 6 -15.33 -21.23 27.76
CA GLU A 6 -14.16 -20.55 27.25
C GLU A 6 -14.62 -19.14 26.86
N ASP A 7 -14.15 -18.18 27.63
CA ASP A 7 -14.28 -16.76 27.38
C ASP A 7 -13.44 -16.46 26.12
N LEU A 8 -14.07 -16.52 24.96
CA LEU A 8 -13.44 -16.14 23.69
C LEU A 8 -13.18 -14.64 23.78
N ALA A 9 -11.95 -14.25 24.11
CA ALA A 9 -11.54 -12.85 24.07
C ALA A 9 -11.96 -12.24 22.72
N GLU A 10 -12.67 -11.13 22.75
CA GLU A 10 -13.00 -10.40 21.54
C GLU A 10 -11.70 -10.06 20.80
N PRO A 11 -11.64 -10.23 19.47
CA PRO A 11 -10.45 -9.89 18.71
C PRO A 11 -10.12 -8.41 18.93
N GLU A 12 -8.84 -8.13 19.19
CA GLU A 12 -8.38 -6.75 19.36
C GLU A 12 -8.74 -5.92 18.11
N PRO A 13 -9.25 -4.69 18.28
CA PRO A 13 -9.58 -3.83 17.15
C PRO A 13 -8.32 -3.53 16.32
N TYR A 14 -8.50 -3.39 15.02
CA TYR A 14 -7.40 -3.05 14.12
C TYR A 14 -6.79 -1.69 14.50
N PRO A 15 -5.46 -1.54 14.61
CA PRO A 15 -4.80 -0.32 15.05
C PRO A 15 -4.72 0.72 13.91
N ALA A 16 -5.89 1.17 13.45
CA ALA A 16 -6.03 2.02 12.25
C ALA A 16 -5.22 3.30 12.36
N ARG A 17 -5.27 3.98 13.51
CA ARG A 17 -4.57 5.27 13.73
C ARG A 17 -3.06 5.12 13.58
N GLU A 18 -2.48 4.11 14.20
CA GLU A 18 -1.04 3.83 14.17
C GLU A 18 -0.57 3.45 12.78
N VAL A 19 -1.34 2.63 12.07
CA VAL A 19 -1.02 2.20 10.71
C VAL A 19 -1.15 3.36 9.71
N LEU A 20 -2.20 4.17 9.80
CA LEU A 20 -2.39 5.37 8.99
C LEU A 20 -1.27 6.41 9.23
N ALA A 21 -0.83 6.57 10.48
CA ALA A 21 0.29 7.43 10.81
C ALA A 21 1.61 6.90 10.24
N ALA A 22 1.84 5.59 10.28
CA ALA A 22 3.01 4.96 9.69
C ALA A 22 3.03 5.14 8.17
N PHE A 23 1.90 4.95 7.47
CA PHE A 23 1.77 5.24 6.05
C PHE A 23 2.05 6.71 5.74
N ALA A 24 1.42 7.63 6.45
CA ALA A 24 1.58 9.07 6.22
C ALA A 24 3.02 9.56 6.39
N THR A 25 3.80 8.94 7.29
CA THR A 25 5.21 9.26 7.50
C THR A 25 6.12 8.57 6.48
N ALA A 26 5.89 7.30 6.17
CA ALA A 26 6.67 6.55 5.19
C ALA A 26 6.58 7.19 3.80
N CYS A 27 5.38 7.55 3.37
CA CYS A 27 5.11 8.09 2.04
C CYS A 27 5.08 9.64 2.01
N SER A 28 5.85 10.31 2.86
CA SER A 28 5.81 11.77 2.95
C SER A 28 6.63 12.48 1.87
N GLY A 29 7.61 11.85 1.27
CA GLY A 29 8.53 12.48 0.29
C GLY A 29 8.64 11.63 -0.96
N ILE A 30 7.54 11.44 -1.68
CA ILE A 30 7.48 10.56 -2.86
C ILE A 30 7.81 11.24 -4.19
N GLU A 31 8.19 12.51 -4.17
CA GLU A 31 8.51 13.28 -5.38
C GLU A 31 9.75 12.74 -6.10
N GLU A 32 10.69 12.15 -5.34
CA GLU A 32 11.91 11.54 -5.86
C GLU A 32 12.25 10.27 -5.06
N ILE A 33 12.78 9.22 -5.70
CA ILE A 33 13.15 7.97 -5.03
C ILE A 33 14.14 8.17 -3.87
N PRO A 34 15.24 8.94 -3.99
CA PRO A 34 16.15 9.14 -2.86
C PRO A 34 15.51 9.85 -1.66
N VAL A 35 14.59 10.79 -1.92
CA VAL A 35 13.84 11.49 -0.88
C VAL A 35 12.85 10.55 -0.19
N ALA A 36 12.15 9.72 -0.95
CA ALA A 36 11.26 8.70 -0.43
C ALA A 36 12.00 7.69 0.45
N GLN A 37 13.16 7.18 0.01
CA GLN A 37 14.02 6.28 0.78
C GLN A 37 14.47 6.92 2.09
N ALA A 38 14.92 8.17 2.06
CA ALA A 38 15.32 8.91 3.25
C ALA A 38 14.15 9.10 4.23
N SER A 39 12.95 9.38 3.72
CA SER A 39 11.73 9.53 4.51
C SER A 39 11.33 8.24 5.22
N VAL A 40 11.35 7.12 4.51
CA VAL A 40 11.07 5.79 5.07
C VAL A 40 12.09 5.43 6.15
N GLN A 41 13.38 5.66 5.90
CA GLN A 41 14.43 5.39 6.87
C GLN A 41 14.30 6.28 8.12
N ALA A 42 14.04 7.57 7.94
CA ALA A 42 13.82 8.51 9.05
C ALA A 42 12.57 8.15 9.88
N ALA A 43 11.56 7.55 9.25
CA ALA A 43 10.35 7.05 9.92
C ALA A 43 10.59 5.71 10.66
N GLY A 44 11.82 5.20 10.69
CA GLY A 44 12.22 4.00 11.45
C GLY A 44 11.81 2.69 10.79
N TRP A 45 11.73 2.67 9.45
CA TRP A 45 11.60 1.42 8.69
C TRP A 45 12.97 0.83 8.40
N GLU A 46 13.06 -0.47 8.37
CA GLU A 46 14.27 -1.22 8.06
C GLU A 46 14.24 -1.68 6.60
N HIS A 47 15.35 -1.47 5.87
CA HIS A 47 15.48 -2.02 4.52
C HIS A 47 15.35 -3.55 4.59
N TYR A 48 14.54 -4.12 3.70
CA TYR A 48 14.18 -5.52 3.73
C TYR A 48 14.44 -6.19 2.38
N SER A 49 15.13 -7.32 2.41
CA SER A 49 15.35 -8.17 1.25
C SER A 49 14.52 -9.45 1.44
N PRO A 50 13.29 -9.51 0.91
CA PRO A 50 12.42 -10.66 1.09
C PRO A 50 12.92 -11.88 0.33
N ALA A 51 12.62 -13.08 0.85
CA ALA A 51 12.77 -14.30 0.08
C ALA A 51 11.89 -14.27 -1.17
N ALA A 52 12.36 -14.80 -2.29
CA ALA A 52 11.69 -14.69 -3.58
C ALA A 52 10.26 -15.31 -3.60
N ASP A 53 10.01 -16.29 -2.74
CA ASP A 53 8.73 -16.97 -2.58
C ASP A 53 7.78 -16.29 -1.59
N SER A 54 8.24 -15.22 -0.91
CA SER A 54 7.39 -14.46 0.01
C SER A 54 6.27 -13.72 -0.74
N ALA A 55 5.15 -13.45 -0.07
CA ALA A 55 4.02 -12.74 -0.66
C ALA A 55 4.43 -11.37 -1.19
N ILE A 56 5.19 -10.57 -0.41
CA ILE A 56 5.60 -9.23 -0.82
C ILE A 56 6.54 -9.25 -2.04
N ALA A 57 7.50 -10.18 -2.12
CA ALA A 57 8.38 -10.32 -3.28
C ALA A 57 7.58 -10.67 -4.54
N ARG A 58 6.62 -11.60 -4.43
CA ARG A 58 5.77 -12.00 -5.55
C ARG A 58 4.84 -10.87 -6.01
N ILE A 59 4.31 -10.07 -5.09
CA ILE A 59 3.49 -8.89 -5.43
C ILE A 59 4.31 -7.90 -6.25
N VAL A 60 5.53 -7.57 -5.80
CA VAL A 60 6.42 -6.63 -6.50
C VAL A 60 6.79 -7.16 -7.88
N ALA A 61 7.30 -8.39 -7.96
CA ALA A 61 7.68 -9.02 -9.24
C ALA A 61 6.51 -9.09 -10.24
N SER A 62 5.31 -9.43 -9.78
CA SER A 62 4.11 -9.46 -10.64
C SER A 62 3.72 -8.07 -11.14
N GLY A 63 3.89 -7.03 -10.32
CA GLY A 63 3.66 -5.65 -10.73
C GLY A 63 4.63 -5.21 -11.83
N GLU A 64 5.91 -5.51 -11.68
CA GLU A 64 6.95 -5.22 -12.67
C GLU A 64 6.71 -5.97 -13.99
N GLU A 65 6.38 -7.26 -13.92
CA GLU A 65 6.04 -8.07 -15.10
C GLU A 65 4.83 -7.53 -15.85
N LEU A 66 3.80 -7.10 -15.12
CA LEU A 66 2.60 -6.52 -15.71
C LEU A 66 2.91 -5.24 -16.46
N MET A 67 3.68 -4.33 -15.85
CA MET A 67 4.08 -3.07 -16.47
C MET A 67 4.93 -3.29 -17.72
N ALA A 68 5.93 -4.16 -17.65
CA ALA A 68 6.78 -4.51 -18.79
C ALA A 68 6.01 -5.18 -19.94
N LYS A 69 4.90 -5.88 -19.63
CA LYS A 69 4.02 -6.48 -20.62
C LYS A 69 3.11 -5.46 -21.28
N GLU A 70 2.63 -4.47 -20.53
CA GLU A 70 1.78 -3.40 -21.07
C GLU A 70 2.56 -2.45 -21.95
N ASP A 71 3.76 -2.06 -21.54
CA ASP A 71 4.67 -1.23 -22.34
C ASP A 71 6.13 -1.67 -22.13
N PRO A 72 6.75 -2.32 -23.14
CA PRO A 72 8.13 -2.77 -23.03
C PRO A 72 9.17 -1.63 -23.06
N THR A 73 8.76 -0.38 -23.30
CA THR A 73 9.67 0.79 -23.28
C THR A 73 9.74 1.45 -21.91
N VAL A 74 8.88 1.02 -20.98
CA VAL A 74 8.83 1.55 -19.62
C VAL A 74 10.13 1.23 -18.88
N GLN A 75 10.68 2.22 -18.17
CA GLN A 75 11.80 2.03 -17.26
C GLN A 75 11.26 1.96 -15.83
N ILE A 76 11.51 0.84 -15.16
CA ILE A 76 11.14 0.65 -13.76
C ILE A 76 12.30 1.17 -12.90
N LEU A 77 11.98 2.08 -11.97
CA LEU A 77 12.92 2.66 -11.03
C LEU A 77 12.71 1.98 -9.66
N ASP A 78 13.68 1.20 -9.22
CA ASP A 78 13.62 0.47 -7.95
C ASP A 78 14.00 1.39 -6.78
N GLY A 79 13.08 1.58 -5.84
CA GLY A 79 13.27 2.30 -4.58
C GLY A 79 13.41 1.38 -3.38
N GLY A 80 13.26 0.08 -3.56
CA GLY A 80 13.43 -0.94 -2.53
C GLY A 80 12.18 -1.27 -1.73
N ILE A 81 12.35 -2.32 -0.90
CA ILE A 81 11.33 -2.82 0.02
C ILE A 81 11.82 -2.58 1.45
N TRP A 82 10.91 -2.12 2.29
CA TRP A 82 11.17 -1.79 3.69
C TRP A 82 10.16 -2.49 4.58
N ARG A 83 10.51 -2.74 5.84
CA ARG A 83 9.68 -3.44 6.81
C ARG A 83 9.62 -2.69 8.13
N LYS A 84 8.46 -2.71 8.79
CA LYS A 84 8.27 -2.17 10.14
C LYS A 84 7.17 -2.91 10.88
N SER A 85 7.37 -3.16 12.17
CA SER A 85 6.28 -3.58 13.06
C SER A 85 5.60 -2.34 13.66
N VAL A 86 4.28 -2.27 13.55
CA VAL A 86 3.46 -1.15 14.03
C VAL A 86 2.27 -1.73 14.79
N ALA A 87 2.19 -1.47 16.10
CA ALA A 87 1.11 -1.96 16.96
C ALA A 87 0.81 -3.46 16.75
N GLY A 88 1.85 -4.29 16.69
CA GLY A 88 1.72 -5.74 16.48
C GLY A 88 1.47 -6.18 15.04
N ARG A 89 1.34 -5.25 14.07
CA ARG A 89 1.19 -5.54 12.64
C ARG A 89 2.55 -5.50 11.95
N GLU A 90 2.84 -6.47 11.10
CA GLU A 90 3.99 -6.41 10.19
C GLU A 90 3.60 -5.71 8.89
N LEU A 91 4.21 -4.57 8.64
CA LEU A 91 3.96 -3.75 7.47
C LEU A 91 5.16 -3.77 6.53
N PHE A 92 4.88 -3.73 5.23
CA PHE A 92 5.89 -3.60 4.18
C PHE A 92 5.66 -2.30 3.42
N THR A 93 6.72 -1.54 3.19
CA THR A 93 6.69 -0.37 2.30
C THR A 93 7.48 -0.69 1.04
N VAL A 94 6.89 -0.41 -0.12
CA VAL A 94 7.54 -0.51 -1.43
C VAL A 94 7.62 0.88 -2.03
N ILE A 95 8.84 1.34 -2.31
CA ILE A 95 9.10 2.54 -3.08
C ILE A 95 9.45 2.12 -4.50
N SER A 96 8.82 2.72 -5.48
CA SER A 96 9.11 2.46 -6.89
C SER A 96 8.79 3.68 -7.73
N GLY A 97 9.34 3.71 -8.93
CA GLY A 97 8.97 4.70 -9.94
C GLY A 97 8.87 4.06 -11.31
N VAL A 98 8.29 4.80 -12.22
CA VAL A 98 8.16 4.43 -13.63
C VAL A 98 8.46 5.65 -14.46
N GLU A 99 9.39 5.50 -15.42
CA GLU A 99 9.71 6.53 -16.39
C GLU A 99 9.24 6.09 -17.77
N LEU A 100 8.50 6.97 -18.44
CA LEU A 100 8.01 6.78 -19.80
C LEU A 100 7.90 8.15 -20.49
N GLU A 101 8.59 8.32 -21.64
CA GLU A 101 8.48 9.49 -22.51
C GLU A 101 8.66 10.85 -21.78
N GLY A 102 9.62 10.96 -20.86
CA GLY A 102 9.88 12.20 -20.10
C GLY A 102 8.89 12.46 -18.94
N VAL A 103 8.06 11.48 -18.61
CA VAL A 103 7.19 11.50 -17.45
C VAL A 103 7.69 10.49 -16.43
N VAL A 104 7.95 10.94 -15.21
CA VAL A 104 8.30 10.05 -14.10
C VAL A 104 7.14 10.00 -13.12
N SER A 105 6.62 8.81 -12.88
CA SER A 105 5.63 8.55 -11.83
C SER A 105 6.30 7.83 -10.67
N HIS A 106 6.19 8.40 -9.48
CA HIS A 106 6.69 7.79 -8.25
C HIS A 106 5.54 7.21 -7.43
N GLY A 107 5.78 6.08 -6.79
CA GLY A 107 4.82 5.40 -5.94
C GLY A 107 5.42 4.98 -4.61
N CYS A 108 4.68 5.18 -3.55
CA CYS A 108 4.92 4.61 -2.24
C CYS A 108 3.70 3.80 -1.85
N ARG A 109 3.91 2.51 -1.56
CA ARG A 109 2.85 1.60 -1.15
C ARG A 109 3.18 0.97 0.18
N VAL A 110 2.25 1.02 1.12
CA VAL A 110 2.35 0.29 2.39
C VAL A 110 1.35 -0.84 2.38
N TYR A 111 1.80 -2.04 2.72
CA TYR A 111 1.01 -3.26 2.73
C TYR A 111 0.87 -3.79 4.16
N ASP A 112 -0.37 -4.03 4.59
CA ASP A 112 -0.69 -4.94 5.68
C ASP A 112 -1.36 -6.19 5.10
N LEU A 113 -0.55 -7.19 4.72
CA LEU A 113 -1.02 -8.39 4.03
C LEU A 113 -1.88 -9.31 4.91
N SER A 114 -1.89 -9.07 6.22
CA SER A 114 -2.63 -9.86 7.20
C SER A 114 -3.83 -9.12 7.80
N ALA A 115 -4.16 -7.91 7.29
CA ALA A 115 -5.34 -7.18 7.76
C ALA A 115 -6.61 -8.01 7.56
N PRO A 116 -7.42 -8.21 8.63
CA PRO A 116 -8.57 -9.10 8.56
C PRO A 116 -9.80 -8.47 7.92
N ALA A 117 -9.85 -7.14 7.88
CA ALA A 117 -11.00 -6.37 7.39
C ALA A 117 -10.55 -5.01 6.82
N ALA A 118 -11.42 -4.38 6.04
CA ALA A 118 -11.24 -3.01 5.58
C ALA A 118 -11.25 -2.03 6.75
N LEU A 119 -10.58 -0.89 6.59
CA LEU A 119 -10.71 0.22 7.52
C LEU A 119 -12.13 0.79 7.46
N PRO A 120 -12.75 1.08 8.62
CA PRO A 120 -14.01 1.78 8.67
C PRO A 120 -13.90 3.17 8.03
N LEU A 121 -14.91 3.59 7.27
CA LEU A 121 -14.92 4.91 6.62
C LEU A 121 -14.78 6.06 7.63
N GLU A 122 -15.32 5.91 8.84
CA GLU A 122 -15.19 6.88 9.92
C GLU A 122 -13.72 7.09 10.35
N GLU A 123 -12.93 6.02 10.47
CA GLU A 123 -11.50 6.12 10.79
C GLU A 123 -10.73 6.88 9.69
N LEU A 124 -11.11 6.67 8.44
CA LEU A 124 -10.53 7.38 7.31
C LEU A 124 -10.91 8.86 7.31
N ARG A 125 -12.15 9.19 7.67
CA ARG A 125 -12.63 10.58 7.79
C ARG A 125 -11.96 11.32 8.94
N ASP A 126 -11.79 10.65 10.07
CA ASP A 126 -11.12 11.23 11.24
C ASP A 126 -9.63 11.52 10.98
N TRP A 127 -8.99 10.67 10.17
CA TRP A 127 -7.59 10.82 9.80
C TRP A 127 -7.36 11.82 8.67
N ALA A 128 -8.24 11.84 7.67
CA ALA A 128 -8.09 12.65 6.47
C ALA A 128 -8.75 14.03 6.64
N VAL A 129 -8.17 15.06 6.02
CA VAL A 129 -8.73 16.43 6.04
C VAL A 129 -9.95 16.60 5.13
N ARG A 130 -10.26 15.61 4.31
CA ARG A 130 -11.43 15.58 3.42
C ARG A 130 -11.89 14.15 3.18
N ASP A 131 -13.16 14.00 2.84
CA ASP A 131 -13.75 12.70 2.54
C ASP A 131 -13.13 12.07 1.30
N PRO A 132 -12.88 10.75 1.32
CA PRO A 132 -12.50 10.01 0.12
C PRO A 132 -13.69 9.83 -0.83
N ALA A 133 -13.37 9.61 -2.11
CA ALA A 133 -14.31 9.01 -3.03
C ALA A 133 -14.25 7.48 -2.88
N GLU A 134 -15.37 6.86 -2.55
CA GLU A 134 -15.47 5.40 -2.63
C GLU A 134 -15.52 4.96 -4.09
N ARG A 135 -14.72 3.98 -4.46
CA ARG A 135 -14.65 3.44 -5.83
C ARG A 135 -14.84 1.93 -5.81
N PRO A 136 -15.53 1.37 -6.80
CA PRO A 136 -15.54 -0.09 -6.98
C PRO A 136 -14.12 -0.59 -7.27
N ASN A 137 -13.68 -1.62 -6.55
CA ASN A 137 -12.41 -2.30 -6.85
C ASN A 137 -12.59 -3.60 -7.64
N GLY A 138 -13.83 -3.96 -7.98
CA GLY A 138 -14.15 -5.19 -8.71
C GLY A 138 -13.98 -6.48 -7.91
N ILE A 139 -13.67 -6.38 -6.62
CA ILE A 139 -13.36 -7.51 -5.74
C ILE A 139 -14.54 -7.71 -4.77
N PRO A 140 -15.20 -8.88 -4.75
CA PRO A 140 -16.26 -9.18 -3.80
C PRO A 140 -15.78 -9.01 -2.35
N GLY A 141 -16.48 -8.19 -1.55
CA GLY A 141 -16.10 -7.88 -0.18
C GLY A 141 -14.88 -6.96 -0.03
N GLY A 142 -14.29 -6.52 -1.13
CA GLY A 142 -13.23 -5.52 -1.14
C GLY A 142 -13.76 -4.10 -1.03
N SER A 143 -12.87 -3.16 -0.74
CA SER A 143 -13.16 -1.72 -0.72
C SER A 143 -12.00 -0.94 -1.33
N LYS A 144 -12.32 0.27 -1.81
CA LYS A 144 -11.34 1.20 -2.37
C LYS A 144 -11.77 2.63 -2.09
N PHE A 145 -10.92 3.38 -1.43
CA PHE A 145 -11.09 4.80 -1.10
C PHE A 145 -9.99 5.60 -1.77
N VAL A 146 -10.36 6.68 -2.45
CA VAL A 146 -9.44 7.48 -3.28
C VAL A 146 -9.54 8.95 -2.93
N TRP A 147 -8.39 9.61 -2.79
CA TRP A 147 -8.24 11.06 -2.74
C TRP A 147 -7.49 11.52 -3.99
N ASN A 148 -8.15 12.30 -4.82
CA ASN A 148 -7.55 12.93 -6.01
C ASN A 148 -7.95 14.41 -6.07
N PRO A 149 -6.97 15.35 -6.00
CA PRO A 149 -5.55 15.13 -5.72
C PRO A 149 -5.34 14.49 -4.35
N GLY A 150 -4.13 13.97 -4.09
CA GLY A 150 -3.76 13.36 -2.80
C GLY A 150 -3.85 14.33 -1.62
N LEU A 151 -3.68 13.84 -0.40
CA LEU A 151 -3.87 14.64 0.84
C LEU A 151 -2.69 15.58 1.15
N LYS A 152 -1.55 15.37 0.51
CA LYS A 152 -0.35 16.23 0.69
C LYS A 152 -0.03 16.97 -0.60
N PRO A 153 0.59 18.18 -0.51
CA PRO A 153 1.16 18.83 -1.67
C PRO A 153 2.11 17.88 -2.41
N GLY A 154 2.11 17.90 -3.75
CA GLY A 154 2.92 17.01 -4.59
C GLY A 154 2.33 15.61 -4.81
N HIS A 155 1.39 15.17 -3.98
CA HIS A 155 0.70 13.91 -4.21
C HIS A 155 -0.41 14.04 -5.24
N MET A 156 -0.28 13.33 -6.36
CA MET A 156 -1.28 13.30 -7.41
C MET A 156 -2.53 12.53 -6.94
N GLU A 157 -2.32 11.36 -6.36
CA GLU A 157 -3.39 10.52 -5.87
C GLU A 157 -2.97 9.80 -4.59
N MET A 158 -3.94 9.50 -3.76
CA MET A 158 -3.78 8.60 -2.63
C MET A 158 -4.96 7.62 -2.60
N GLU A 159 -4.65 6.37 -2.30
CA GLU A 159 -5.62 5.28 -2.30
C GLU A 159 -5.44 4.38 -1.09
N ILE A 160 -6.55 3.90 -0.54
CA ILE A 160 -6.56 2.82 0.45
C ILE A 160 -7.52 1.75 -0.05
N SER A 161 -6.98 0.57 -0.30
CA SER A 161 -7.73 -0.57 -0.81
C SER A 161 -7.66 -1.74 0.16
N PHE A 162 -8.75 -2.51 0.23
CA PHE A 162 -8.81 -3.78 0.97
C PHE A 162 -9.16 -4.93 0.02
N VAL A 163 -8.42 -6.01 0.17
CA VAL A 163 -8.63 -7.28 -0.53
C VAL A 163 -8.85 -8.38 0.50
N PRO A 164 -10.03 -9.02 0.55
CA PRO A 164 -10.29 -10.10 1.49
C PRO A 164 -9.31 -11.28 1.33
N GLN A 165 -8.99 -11.96 2.44
CA GLN A 165 -8.19 -13.17 2.42
C GLN A 165 -8.84 -14.26 1.53
N GLY A 166 -8.01 -14.97 0.76
CA GLY A 166 -8.48 -16.04 -0.11
C GLY A 166 -9.20 -15.58 -1.38
N THR A 167 -9.21 -14.28 -1.67
CA THR A 167 -9.77 -13.75 -2.92
C THR A 167 -8.95 -14.18 -4.13
N VAL A 168 -9.64 -14.65 -5.17
CA VAL A 168 -9.05 -14.82 -6.49
C VAL A 168 -9.19 -13.49 -7.23
N LEU A 169 -8.05 -12.85 -7.50
CA LEU A 169 -8.05 -11.58 -8.23
C LEU A 169 -8.42 -11.79 -9.70
N PRO A 170 -9.17 -10.84 -10.31
CA PRO A 170 -9.46 -10.90 -11.74
C PRO A 170 -8.21 -10.60 -12.57
N GLU A 171 -8.23 -10.97 -13.86
CA GLU A 171 -7.20 -10.53 -14.81
C GLU A 171 -7.13 -8.99 -14.86
N PRO A 172 -5.94 -8.40 -15.01
CA PRO A 172 -4.63 -9.04 -15.20
C PRO A 172 -3.90 -9.41 -13.90
N LEU A 173 -4.54 -9.27 -12.73
CA LEU A 173 -3.93 -9.50 -11.41
C LEU A 173 -4.05 -10.96 -10.93
N ALA A 174 -4.57 -11.85 -11.77
CA ALA A 174 -4.78 -13.26 -11.43
C ALA A 174 -3.46 -13.93 -10.98
N GLY A 175 -3.50 -14.64 -9.85
CA GLY A 175 -2.33 -15.33 -9.28
C GLY A 175 -1.41 -14.45 -8.42
N ILE A 176 -1.64 -13.14 -8.32
CA ILE A 176 -0.91 -12.29 -7.38
C ILE A 176 -1.42 -12.58 -5.96
N PRO A 177 -0.53 -12.87 -4.98
CA PRO A 177 -0.94 -13.23 -3.62
C PRO A 177 -1.27 -11.98 -2.78
N LEU A 178 -2.09 -11.08 -3.32
CA LEU A 178 -2.48 -9.85 -2.67
C LEU A 178 -3.70 -10.07 -1.80
N SER A 179 -3.59 -9.74 -0.52
CA SER A 179 -4.70 -9.70 0.45
C SER A 179 -4.38 -8.64 1.52
N GLY A 180 -5.39 -8.30 2.32
CA GLY A 180 -5.26 -7.29 3.37
C GLY A 180 -5.43 -5.86 2.86
N ILE A 181 -4.77 -4.89 3.49
CA ILE A 181 -4.89 -3.48 3.16
C ILE A 181 -3.66 -3.01 2.40
N VAL A 182 -3.89 -2.24 1.34
CA VAL A 182 -2.86 -1.53 0.58
C VAL A 182 -3.13 -0.03 0.67
N PHE A 183 -2.15 0.70 1.15
CA PHE A 183 -2.11 2.16 1.16
C PHE A 183 -1.19 2.59 0.03
N THR A 184 -1.65 3.48 -0.83
CA THR A 184 -0.87 3.97 -1.97
C THR A 184 -0.84 5.48 -1.96
N ALA A 185 0.32 6.07 -2.21
CA ALA A 185 0.49 7.46 -2.57
C ALA A 185 1.31 7.55 -3.86
N SER A 186 0.95 8.46 -4.75
CA SER A 186 1.64 8.66 -6.01
C SER A 186 1.91 10.13 -6.28
N SER A 187 3.01 10.41 -7.00
CA SER A 187 3.35 11.70 -7.58
C SER A 187 3.74 11.54 -9.04
N VAL A 188 3.73 12.63 -9.78
CA VAL A 188 4.18 12.66 -11.19
C VAL A 188 5.06 13.88 -11.38
N GLU A 189 6.19 13.68 -12.04
CA GLU A 189 7.13 14.71 -12.48
C GLU A 189 7.27 14.69 -13.99
N PHE A 190 7.39 15.86 -14.59
CA PHE A 190 7.68 16.03 -16.01
C PHE A 190 9.14 16.46 -16.15
N THR A 191 9.97 15.64 -16.80
CA THR A 191 11.43 15.88 -16.88
C THR A 191 11.84 16.77 -18.06
N ASP A 192 10.94 16.99 -19.05
CA ASP A 192 11.17 17.79 -20.24
C ASP A 192 10.07 18.85 -20.45
N LEU A 193 10.17 19.97 -19.75
CA LEU A 193 9.46 21.21 -20.10
C LEU A 193 10.41 22.38 -20.22
#